data_65b6b1090d416519adb375dc1c55687a
#
_entry.id   65b6b1090d416519adb375dc1c55687a
#
_cell.length_a   1.000
_cell.length_b   1.000
_cell.length_c   1.000
_cell.angle_alpha   90.00
_cell.angle_beta   90.00
_cell.angle_gamma   90.00
#
_symmetry.space_group_name_H-M   'P 1'
#
loop_
_entity.id
_entity.type
_entity.pdbx_description
1 polymer ?
#
loop_
_entity_poly.entity_id
_entity_poly.type
_entity_poly.pdbx_seq_one_letter_code
_entity_poly.pdbx_strand_id
1 'polypeptide(L)'
;MKSIGIFCGSSAGEHPLYLETARLVGRTLAQQGLALVYGGGKVGLMGAVADAALEAGGVVIGVMPRGLVEREIAHRDLTELHVVEDMHERKTKMAALADGFIALPGGAGTLEEIFEQWTWAQLGIHEKPCAFLNIKGYYDPLQAMVDNMVREGFMHPRYAEMLPFATSADEIIAGFRDYTPPARKWVQQPA
;
A
#
# COMPACT_ATOMS: atom_id res chain seq x y z
N MET A 1 14.21 0.78 6.62
CA MET A 1 12.89 1.19 6.12
C MET A 1 12.67 2.65 6.51
N LYS A 2 12.37 3.51 5.54
CA LYS A 2 12.22 4.97 5.72
C LYS A 2 10.84 5.47 5.25
N SER A 3 10.14 4.69 4.44
CA SER A 3 8.88 5.10 3.82
C SER A 3 7.95 3.90 3.57
N ILE A 4 6.64 4.16 3.60
CA ILE A 4 5.59 3.16 3.34
C ILE A 4 4.66 3.70 2.26
N GLY A 5 4.43 2.90 1.23
CA GLY A 5 3.40 3.11 0.22
C GLY A 5 2.04 2.69 0.76
N ILE A 6 1.05 3.58 0.72
CA ILE A 6 -0.32 3.30 1.14
C ILE A 6 -1.25 3.33 -0.08
N PHE A 7 -1.94 2.22 -0.31
CA PHE A 7 -3.04 2.11 -1.26
C PHE A 7 -4.36 2.03 -0.48
N CYS A 8 -5.33 2.86 -0.82
CA CYS A 8 -6.61 2.92 -0.09
C CYS A 8 -7.71 3.54 -0.94
N GLY A 9 -8.95 3.41 -0.46
CA GLY A 9 -10.12 3.93 -1.16
C GLY A 9 -10.14 5.46 -1.29
N SER A 10 -10.60 5.96 -2.45
CA SER A 10 -10.98 7.35 -2.68
C SER A 10 -12.33 7.69 -2.03
N SER A 11 -13.03 6.72 -1.45
CA SER A 11 -14.23 6.86 -0.63
C SER A 11 -13.94 6.55 0.83
N ALA A 12 -14.77 7.07 1.73
CA ALA A 12 -14.64 6.83 3.18
C ALA A 12 -15.10 5.43 3.61
N GLY A 13 -15.90 4.76 2.78
CA GLY A 13 -16.66 3.58 3.16
C GLY A 13 -17.85 3.92 4.06
N GLU A 14 -18.71 2.95 4.30
CA GLU A 14 -19.96 3.18 5.08
C GLU A 14 -19.71 3.20 6.59
N HIS A 15 -18.66 2.55 7.08
CA HIS A 15 -18.43 2.46 8.52
C HIS A 15 -17.33 3.45 8.96
N PRO A 16 -17.59 4.25 10.03
CA PRO A 16 -16.66 5.28 10.53
C PRO A 16 -15.25 4.75 10.85
N LEU A 17 -15.15 3.49 11.27
CA LEU A 17 -13.89 2.85 11.64
C LEU A 17 -12.86 2.87 10.48
N TYR A 18 -13.31 2.88 9.23
CA TYR A 18 -12.38 2.93 8.10
C TYR A 18 -11.62 4.27 8.06
N LEU A 19 -12.32 5.39 8.24
CA LEU A 19 -11.70 6.72 8.36
C LEU A 19 -10.82 6.84 9.61
N GLU A 20 -11.30 6.35 10.74
CA GLU A 20 -10.58 6.37 12.02
C GLU A 20 -9.26 5.59 11.90
N THR A 21 -9.32 4.42 11.27
CA THR A 21 -8.13 3.59 11.05
C THR A 21 -7.16 4.25 10.05
N ALA A 22 -7.65 4.85 8.96
CA ALA A 22 -6.79 5.57 8.03
C ALA A 22 -6.03 6.71 8.73
N ARG A 23 -6.71 7.49 9.59
CA ARG A 23 -6.07 8.53 10.42
C ARG A 23 -5.07 7.94 11.41
N LEU A 24 -5.40 6.80 12.04
CA LEU A 24 -4.47 6.12 12.95
C LEU A 24 -3.20 5.70 12.20
N VAL A 25 -3.32 5.10 11.02
CA VAL A 25 -2.17 4.72 10.16
C VAL A 25 -1.30 5.94 9.86
N GLY A 26 -1.88 7.06 9.44
CA GLY A 26 -1.12 8.29 9.17
C GLY A 26 -0.32 8.77 10.37
N ARG A 27 -0.96 8.83 11.54
CA ARG A 27 -0.27 9.19 12.80
C ARG A 27 0.82 8.20 13.17
N THR A 28 0.55 6.90 13.06
CA THR A 28 1.54 5.85 13.38
C THR A 28 2.78 5.97 12.50
N LEU A 29 2.63 6.19 11.19
CA LEU A 29 3.76 6.38 10.29
C LEU A 29 4.60 7.60 10.70
N ALA A 30 3.97 8.75 10.95
CA ALA A 30 4.65 9.95 11.38
C ALA A 30 5.40 9.77 12.72
N GLN A 31 4.76 9.17 13.72
CA GLN A 31 5.34 8.89 15.03
C GLN A 31 6.54 7.92 14.97
N GLN A 32 6.54 7.01 14.00
CA GLN A 32 7.64 6.08 13.75
C GLN A 32 8.73 6.66 12.82
N GLY A 33 8.61 7.91 12.40
CA GLY A 33 9.57 8.57 11.51
C GLY A 33 9.55 8.01 10.08
N LEU A 34 8.43 7.42 9.65
CA LEU A 34 8.24 6.86 8.32
C LEU A 34 7.50 7.83 7.42
N ALA A 35 8.04 8.10 6.24
CA ALA A 35 7.34 8.89 5.23
C ALA A 35 6.16 8.09 4.65
N LEU A 36 5.03 8.76 4.48
CA LEU A 36 3.88 8.25 3.74
C LEU A 36 4.08 8.52 2.24
N VAL A 37 4.02 7.48 1.41
CA VAL A 37 3.95 7.58 -0.05
C VAL A 37 2.56 7.13 -0.49
N TYR A 38 1.83 7.95 -1.27
CA TYR A 38 0.46 7.60 -1.65
C TYR A 38 0.04 8.27 -2.97
N GLY A 39 -1.22 8.06 -3.38
CA GLY A 39 -1.75 8.53 -4.66
C GLY A 39 -1.97 10.05 -4.79
N GLY A 40 -1.68 10.85 -3.76
CA GLY A 40 -1.74 12.32 -3.82
C GLY A 40 -3.14 12.93 -3.70
N GLY A 41 -4.21 12.14 -3.55
CA GLY A 41 -5.59 12.63 -3.50
C GLY A 41 -6.01 13.13 -2.11
N LYS A 42 -6.97 14.09 -2.08
CA LYS A 42 -7.53 14.68 -0.84
C LYS A 42 -8.88 14.08 -0.42
N VAL A 43 -9.31 12.99 -1.03
CA VAL A 43 -10.66 12.43 -0.81
C VAL A 43 -10.60 11.06 -0.12
N GLY A 44 -11.68 10.72 0.60
CA GLY A 44 -11.87 9.42 1.24
C GLY A 44 -10.76 9.05 2.23
N LEU A 45 -10.32 7.79 2.20
CA LEU A 45 -9.24 7.32 3.07
C LEU A 45 -7.89 7.92 2.69
N MET A 46 -7.68 8.28 1.41
CA MET A 46 -6.47 8.94 0.94
C MET A 46 -6.24 10.28 1.66
N GLY A 47 -7.25 11.16 1.68
CA GLY A 47 -7.18 12.43 2.40
C GLY A 47 -6.98 12.20 3.91
N ALA A 48 -7.74 11.27 4.49
CA ALA A 48 -7.68 11.00 5.92
C ALA A 48 -6.30 10.52 6.42
N VAL A 49 -5.62 9.63 5.67
CA VAL A 49 -4.28 9.16 6.04
C VAL A 49 -3.23 10.25 5.88
N ALA A 50 -3.33 11.06 4.82
CA ALA A 50 -2.39 12.14 4.53
C ALA A 50 -2.52 13.29 5.54
N ASP A 51 -3.75 13.79 5.79
CA ASP A 51 -4.02 14.83 6.77
C ASP A 51 -3.48 14.44 8.15
N ALA A 52 -3.78 13.21 8.60
CA ALA A 52 -3.36 12.75 9.93
C ALA A 52 -1.83 12.56 10.05
N ALA A 53 -1.15 12.20 8.96
CA ALA A 53 0.31 12.12 8.94
C ALA A 53 0.93 13.53 9.01
N LEU A 54 0.40 14.50 8.26
CA LEU A 54 0.85 15.91 8.28
C LEU A 54 0.60 16.55 9.64
N GLU A 55 -0.60 16.37 10.22
CA GLU A 55 -0.95 16.87 11.56
C GLU A 55 -0.02 16.34 12.66
N ALA A 56 0.50 15.13 12.48
CA ALA A 56 1.48 14.52 13.38
C ALA A 56 2.94 14.91 13.06
N GLY A 57 3.16 15.85 12.13
CA GLY A 57 4.50 16.31 11.73
C GLY A 57 5.26 15.35 10.81
N GLY A 58 4.58 14.40 10.18
CA GLY A 58 5.17 13.43 9.26
C GLY A 58 5.43 13.98 7.87
N VAL A 59 6.25 13.27 7.12
CA VAL A 59 6.53 13.54 5.71
C VAL A 59 5.50 12.81 4.85
N VAL A 60 4.84 13.53 3.93
CA VAL A 60 3.82 12.97 3.04
C VAL A 60 4.18 13.29 1.58
N ILE A 61 4.35 12.24 0.79
CA ILE A 61 4.74 12.30 -0.62
C ILE A 61 3.58 11.76 -1.47
N GLY A 62 3.00 12.64 -2.28
CA GLY A 62 1.96 12.29 -3.24
C GLY A 62 2.55 12.00 -4.62
N VAL A 63 1.98 11.04 -5.34
CA VAL A 63 2.31 10.79 -6.75
C VAL A 63 1.01 10.78 -7.55
N MET A 64 0.85 11.73 -8.49
CA MET A 64 -0.41 11.92 -9.21
C MET A 64 -0.19 12.19 -10.70
N PRO A 65 -0.96 11.55 -11.60
CA PRO A 65 -0.98 11.89 -13.01
C PRO A 65 -1.49 13.33 -13.26
N ARG A 66 -0.88 14.03 -14.20
CA ARG A 66 -1.22 15.41 -14.59
C ARG A 66 -2.73 15.63 -14.78
N GLY A 67 -3.39 14.72 -15.51
CA GLY A 67 -4.83 14.83 -15.77
C GLY A 67 -5.73 14.71 -14.53
N LEU A 68 -5.23 14.16 -13.40
CA LEU A 68 -5.94 14.14 -12.12
C LEU A 68 -5.67 15.41 -11.30
N VAL A 69 -4.46 15.96 -11.39
CA VAL A 69 -4.12 17.26 -10.77
C VAL A 69 -5.00 18.36 -11.35
N GLU A 70 -5.19 18.39 -12.67
CA GLU A 70 -6.02 19.36 -13.38
C GLU A 70 -7.51 19.30 -12.99
N ARG A 71 -7.97 18.14 -12.49
CA ARG A 71 -9.34 17.96 -11.95
C ARG A 71 -9.49 18.38 -10.48
N GLU A 72 -8.49 19.05 -9.91
CA GLU A 72 -8.47 19.53 -8.51
C GLU A 72 -8.64 18.43 -7.45
N ILE A 73 -8.25 17.20 -7.76
CA ILE A 73 -8.32 16.07 -6.82
C ILE A 73 -7.06 16.02 -5.93
N ALA A 74 -5.99 16.73 -6.33
CA ALA A 74 -4.72 16.72 -5.61
C ALA A 74 -4.82 17.39 -4.22
N HIS A 75 -4.12 16.80 -3.27
CA HIS A 75 -3.92 17.39 -1.95
C HIS A 75 -2.84 18.48 -2.05
N ARG A 76 -3.17 19.73 -1.64
CA ARG A 76 -2.30 20.91 -1.85
C ARG A 76 -1.25 21.11 -0.76
N ASP A 77 -1.45 20.52 0.41
CA ASP A 77 -0.63 20.76 1.60
C ASP A 77 0.41 19.66 1.86
N LEU A 78 0.72 18.83 0.83
CA LEU A 78 1.69 17.76 0.93
C LEU A 78 3.12 18.28 1.12
N THR A 79 3.98 17.47 1.77
CA THR A 79 5.40 17.76 1.84
C THR A 79 6.02 17.78 0.43
N GLU A 80 5.65 16.81 -0.40
CA GLU A 80 6.04 16.71 -1.80
C GLU A 80 4.88 16.20 -2.66
N LEU A 81 4.75 16.73 -3.89
CA LEU A 81 3.84 16.21 -4.90
C LEU A 81 4.60 15.96 -6.20
N HIS A 82 4.72 14.70 -6.60
CA HIS A 82 5.27 14.30 -7.89
C HIS A 82 4.16 14.21 -8.92
N VAL A 83 4.18 15.11 -9.90
CA VAL A 83 3.26 15.05 -11.05
C VAL A 83 3.92 14.21 -12.14
N VAL A 84 3.22 13.18 -12.59
CA VAL A 84 3.66 12.22 -13.61
C VAL A 84 2.73 12.25 -14.82
N GLU A 85 3.13 11.64 -15.94
CA GLU A 85 2.35 11.72 -17.18
C GLU A 85 1.16 10.74 -17.16
N ASP A 86 1.37 9.51 -16.69
CA ASP A 86 0.34 8.46 -16.73
C ASP A 86 0.31 7.58 -15.47
N MET A 87 -0.61 6.59 -15.46
CA MET A 87 -0.77 5.68 -14.34
C MET A 87 0.38 4.67 -14.21
N HIS A 88 1.08 4.33 -15.27
CA HIS A 88 2.23 3.41 -15.21
C HIS A 88 3.42 4.09 -14.57
N GLU A 89 3.70 5.34 -14.97
CA GLU A 89 4.74 6.16 -14.35
C GLU A 89 4.43 6.40 -12.87
N ARG A 90 3.17 6.66 -12.51
CA ARG A 90 2.72 6.81 -11.12
C ARG A 90 3.09 5.60 -10.28
N LYS A 91 2.71 4.39 -10.69
CA LYS A 91 2.97 3.16 -9.95
C LYS A 91 4.46 2.86 -9.84
N THR A 92 5.22 3.04 -10.92
CA THR A 92 6.67 2.91 -10.92
C THR A 92 7.34 3.90 -9.95
N LYS A 93 6.89 5.17 -9.96
CA LYS A 93 7.40 6.20 -9.05
C LYS A 93 7.08 5.90 -7.59
N MET A 94 5.85 5.49 -7.29
CA MET A 94 5.46 5.06 -5.94
C MET A 94 6.29 3.85 -5.48
N ALA A 95 6.49 2.89 -6.38
CA ALA A 95 7.35 1.74 -6.10
C ALA A 95 8.80 2.13 -5.81
N ALA A 96 9.35 3.12 -6.50
CA ALA A 96 10.71 3.60 -6.26
C ALA A 96 10.86 4.34 -4.92
N LEU A 97 9.84 5.08 -4.50
CA LEU A 97 9.85 5.92 -3.30
C LEU A 97 9.55 5.16 -2.00
N ALA A 98 8.81 4.04 -2.05
CA ALA A 98 8.40 3.28 -0.88
C ALA A 98 9.31 2.08 -0.60
N ASP A 99 9.50 1.73 0.67
CA ASP A 99 10.25 0.57 1.13
C ASP A 99 9.36 -0.65 1.42
N GLY A 100 8.04 -0.46 1.49
CA GLY A 100 7.02 -1.49 1.67
C GLY A 100 5.64 -0.93 1.37
N PHE A 101 4.63 -1.79 1.23
CA PHE A 101 3.29 -1.38 0.79
C PHE A 101 2.20 -1.94 1.68
N ILE A 102 1.25 -1.09 2.06
CA ILE A 102 0.07 -1.48 2.84
C ILE A 102 -1.20 -1.08 2.08
N ALA A 103 -2.10 -2.03 1.89
CA ALA A 103 -3.45 -1.76 1.40
C ALA A 103 -4.44 -1.63 2.56
N LEU A 104 -5.04 -0.46 2.72
CA LEU A 104 -6.22 -0.24 3.55
C LEU A 104 -7.47 -0.59 2.72
N PRO A 105 -8.66 -0.68 3.35
CA PRO A 105 -9.90 -0.89 2.61
C PRO A 105 -10.05 0.06 1.42
N GLY A 106 -10.47 -0.50 0.28
CA GLY A 106 -10.61 0.26 -0.96
C GLY A 106 -11.25 -0.56 -2.06
N GLY A 107 -11.40 0.02 -3.22
CA GLY A 107 -11.99 -0.62 -4.40
C GLY A 107 -10.98 -1.32 -5.31
N ALA A 108 -11.37 -1.48 -6.57
CA ALA A 108 -10.57 -2.17 -7.59
C ALA A 108 -9.18 -1.55 -7.80
N GLY A 109 -9.06 -0.20 -7.75
CA GLY A 109 -7.77 0.47 -7.89
C GLY A 109 -6.81 0.13 -6.76
N THR A 110 -7.29 0.04 -5.52
CA THR A 110 -6.49 -0.37 -4.37
C THR A 110 -5.96 -1.80 -4.53
N LEU A 111 -6.82 -2.70 -5.01
CA LEU A 111 -6.43 -4.10 -5.27
C LEU A 111 -5.45 -4.18 -6.44
N GLU A 112 -5.68 -3.47 -7.51
CA GLU A 112 -4.80 -3.43 -8.69
C GLU A 112 -3.39 -2.98 -8.28
N GLU A 113 -3.28 -1.90 -7.52
CA GLU A 113 -2.00 -1.35 -7.06
C GLU A 113 -1.23 -2.33 -6.17
N ILE A 114 -1.87 -2.92 -5.14
CA ILE A 114 -1.18 -3.83 -4.22
C ILE A 114 -0.84 -5.18 -4.88
N PHE A 115 -1.72 -5.72 -5.74
CA PHE A 115 -1.46 -6.96 -6.47
C PHE A 115 -0.31 -6.81 -7.47
N GLU A 116 -0.16 -5.65 -8.10
CA GLU A 116 0.99 -5.37 -8.95
C GLU A 116 2.29 -5.39 -8.13
N GLN A 117 2.35 -4.71 -6.98
CA GLN A 117 3.53 -4.69 -6.13
C GLN A 117 3.86 -6.09 -5.58
N TRP A 118 2.86 -6.82 -5.14
CA TRP A 118 3.05 -8.21 -4.71
C TRP A 118 3.54 -9.12 -5.84
N THR A 119 3.02 -8.95 -7.06
CA THR A 119 3.49 -9.67 -8.25
C THR A 119 4.94 -9.32 -8.57
N TRP A 120 5.31 -8.05 -8.52
CA TRP A 120 6.69 -7.61 -8.73
C TRP A 120 7.65 -8.19 -7.70
N ALA A 121 7.23 -8.29 -6.45
CA ALA A 121 8.01 -8.95 -5.40
C ALA A 121 8.20 -10.45 -5.69
N GLN A 122 7.16 -11.18 -6.11
CA GLN A 122 7.26 -12.58 -6.50
C GLN A 122 8.22 -12.80 -7.68
N LEU A 123 8.23 -11.88 -8.64
CA LEU A 123 9.11 -11.91 -9.82
C LEU A 123 10.54 -11.45 -9.51
N GLY A 124 10.79 -10.89 -8.31
CA GLY A 124 12.08 -10.36 -7.92
C GLY A 124 12.45 -9.04 -8.61
N ILE A 125 11.45 -8.29 -9.11
CA ILE A 125 11.64 -6.93 -9.61
C ILE A 125 12.02 -6.01 -8.44
N HIS A 126 11.45 -6.25 -7.27
CA HIS A 126 11.88 -5.69 -6.00
C HIS A 126 11.72 -6.70 -4.86
N GLU A 127 12.27 -6.37 -3.69
CA GLU A 127 12.25 -7.23 -2.50
C GLU A 127 11.47 -6.56 -1.34
N LYS A 128 10.47 -5.73 -1.67
CA LYS A 128 9.71 -4.95 -0.71
C LYS A 128 8.49 -5.72 -0.22
N PRO A 129 8.21 -5.70 1.10
CA PRO A 129 7.04 -6.37 1.67
C PRO A 129 5.73 -5.68 1.29
N CYS A 130 4.66 -6.48 1.21
CA CYS A 130 3.29 -6.05 0.98
C CYS A 130 2.38 -6.62 2.07
N ALA A 131 1.36 -5.87 2.50
CA ALA A 131 0.37 -6.35 3.48
C ALA A 131 -1.00 -5.73 3.26
N PHE A 132 -2.04 -6.41 3.74
CA PHE A 132 -3.37 -5.86 3.89
C PHE A 132 -3.65 -5.48 5.35
N LEU A 133 -4.14 -4.27 5.58
CA LEU A 133 -4.73 -3.87 6.85
C LEU A 133 -6.21 -4.24 6.84
N ASN A 134 -6.53 -5.37 7.48
CA ASN A 134 -7.85 -6.00 7.43
C ASN A 134 -8.76 -5.49 8.56
N ILE A 135 -9.49 -4.43 8.30
CA ILE A 135 -10.38 -3.79 9.27
C ILE A 135 -11.78 -4.39 9.14
N LYS A 136 -12.36 -4.84 10.25
CA LYS A 136 -13.70 -5.47 10.31
C LYS A 136 -13.87 -6.68 9.38
N GLY A 137 -12.80 -7.39 9.06
CA GLY A 137 -12.88 -8.50 8.11
C GLY A 137 -13.16 -8.06 6.67
N TYR A 138 -12.88 -6.80 6.31
CA TYR A 138 -13.11 -6.29 4.95
C TYR A 138 -12.41 -7.15 3.88
N TYR A 139 -11.23 -7.65 4.21
CA TYR A 139 -10.44 -8.48 3.31
C TYR A 139 -10.57 -10.00 3.56
N ASP A 140 -11.44 -10.46 4.47
CA ASP A 140 -11.64 -11.91 4.70
C ASP A 140 -12.00 -12.67 3.40
N PRO A 141 -12.91 -12.15 2.52
CA PRO A 141 -13.20 -12.81 1.25
C PRO A 141 -11.98 -12.89 0.32
N LEU A 142 -11.11 -11.86 0.35
CA LEU A 142 -9.89 -11.83 -0.45
C LEU A 142 -8.85 -12.82 0.09
N GLN A 143 -8.68 -12.90 1.39
CA GLN A 143 -7.82 -13.89 2.03
C GLN A 143 -8.26 -15.31 1.67
N ALA A 144 -9.57 -15.61 1.77
CA ALA A 144 -10.13 -16.89 1.35
C ALA A 144 -9.86 -17.18 -0.15
N MET A 145 -9.87 -16.15 -1.01
CA MET A 145 -9.52 -16.31 -2.43
C MET A 145 -8.04 -16.63 -2.61
N VAL A 146 -7.13 -15.99 -1.87
CA VAL A 146 -5.69 -16.28 -1.90
C VAL A 146 -5.43 -17.72 -1.43
N ASP A 147 -6.09 -18.16 -0.35
CA ASP A 147 -6.02 -19.53 0.13
C ASP A 147 -6.53 -20.54 -0.92
N ASN A 148 -7.59 -20.16 -1.65
CA ASN A 148 -8.11 -20.96 -2.74
C ASN A 148 -7.10 -21.07 -3.90
N MET A 149 -6.41 -20.00 -4.26
CA MET A 149 -5.35 -20.04 -5.29
C MET A 149 -4.24 -21.03 -4.93
N VAL A 150 -3.88 -21.11 -3.64
CA VAL A 150 -2.90 -22.10 -3.14
C VAL A 150 -3.47 -23.51 -3.23
N ARG A 151 -4.69 -23.73 -2.75
CA ARG A 151 -5.35 -25.05 -2.73
C ARG A 151 -5.53 -25.62 -4.15
N GLU A 152 -5.89 -24.79 -5.11
CA GLU A 152 -6.07 -25.17 -6.51
C GLU A 152 -4.76 -25.23 -7.31
N GLY A 153 -3.61 -24.96 -6.68
CA GLY A 153 -2.29 -25.06 -7.30
C GLY A 153 -1.88 -23.91 -8.23
N PHE A 154 -2.65 -22.80 -8.27
CA PHE A 154 -2.30 -21.61 -9.07
C PHE A 154 -1.24 -20.74 -8.40
N MET A 155 -1.01 -20.93 -7.09
CA MET A 155 -0.03 -20.19 -6.30
C MET A 155 0.73 -21.11 -5.36
N HIS A 156 2.05 -20.93 -5.29
CA HIS A 156 2.85 -21.64 -4.29
C HIS A 156 2.64 -21.01 -2.90
N PRO A 157 2.48 -21.78 -1.81
CA PRO A 157 2.23 -21.27 -0.45
C PRO A 157 3.15 -20.13 -0.02
N ARG A 158 4.44 -20.24 -0.29
CA ARG A 158 5.44 -19.19 0.04
C ARG A 158 5.11 -17.79 -0.51
N TYR A 159 4.37 -17.71 -1.63
CA TYR A 159 3.96 -16.42 -2.20
C TYR A 159 2.70 -15.86 -1.54
N ALA A 160 1.80 -16.72 -1.07
CA ALA A 160 0.68 -16.31 -0.24
C ALA A 160 1.18 -15.73 1.09
N GLU A 161 2.18 -16.37 1.72
CA GLU A 161 2.82 -15.92 2.96
C GLU A 161 3.50 -14.55 2.86
N MET A 162 3.86 -14.10 1.63
CA MET A 162 4.37 -12.72 1.40
C MET A 162 3.32 -11.64 1.62
N LEU A 163 2.05 -11.97 1.74
CA LEU A 163 0.94 -11.04 1.77
C LEU A 163 0.09 -11.22 3.04
N PRO A 164 0.59 -10.84 4.22
CA PRO A 164 -0.14 -10.95 5.46
C PRO A 164 -1.38 -10.05 5.50
N PHE A 165 -2.42 -10.53 6.18
CA PHE A 165 -3.64 -9.82 6.52
C PHE A 165 -3.63 -9.55 8.02
N ALA A 166 -3.29 -8.34 8.42
CA ALA A 166 -3.16 -7.95 9.82
C ALA A 166 -4.22 -6.92 10.22
N THR A 167 -4.46 -6.75 11.49
CA THR A 167 -5.47 -5.83 12.02
C THR A 167 -4.89 -4.52 12.58
N SER A 168 -3.57 -4.40 12.62
CA SER A 168 -2.86 -3.27 13.19
C SER A 168 -1.70 -2.82 12.29
N ALA A 169 -1.55 -1.50 12.11
CA ALA A 169 -0.44 -0.92 11.38
C ALA A 169 0.91 -1.18 12.07
N ASP A 170 0.94 -1.17 13.39
CA ASP A 170 2.16 -1.45 14.16
C ASP A 170 2.66 -2.89 13.93
N GLU A 171 1.73 -3.86 13.91
CA GLU A 171 2.03 -5.25 13.58
C GLU A 171 2.63 -5.38 12.17
N ILE A 172 2.03 -4.73 11.17
CA ILE A 172 2.54 -4.74 9.79
C ILE A 172 3.92 -4.13 9.71
N ILE A 173 4.13 -2.95 10.33
CA ILE A 173 5.41 -2.25 10.29
C ILE A 173 6.51 -3.07 10.99
N ALA A 174 6.19 -3.72 12.11
CA ALA A 174 7.12 -4.63 12.79
C ALA A 174 7.51 -5.79 11.87
N GLY A 175 6.53 -6.46 11.26
CA GLY A 175 6.77 -7.54 10.31
C GLY A 175 7.59 -7.09 9.07
N PHE A 176 7.39 -5.86 8.61
CA PHE A 176 8.17 -5.31 7.48
C PHE A 176 9.65 -5.09 7.83
N ARG A 177 9.97 -4.76 9.08
CA ARG A 177 11.36 -4.61 9.53
C ARG A 177 12.12 -5.93 9.57
N ASP A 178 11.39 -7.02 9.86
CA ASP A 178 11.94 -8.38 9.95
C ASP A 178 11.77 -9.17 8.64
N TYR A 179 11.19 -8.55 7.61
CA TYR A 179 10.87 -9.22 6.35
C TYR A 179 12.11 -9.70 5.61
N THR A 180 12.09 -10.97 5.24
CA THR A 180 13.07 -11.57 4.36
C THR A 180 12.37 -12.07 3.09
N PRO A 181 12.74 -11.58 1.91
CA PRO A 181 12.10 -12.00 0.66
C PRO A 181 12.34 -13.49 0.40
N PRO A 182 11.32 -14.24 -0.04
CA PRO A 182 11.49 -15.63 -0.42
C PRO A 182 12.29 -15.75 -1.72
N ALA A 183 12.77 -16.98 -2.01
CA ALA A 183 13.44 -17.25 -3.28
C ALA A 183 12.55 -16.84 -4.48
N ARG A 184 13.15 -16.15 -5.44
CA ARG A 184 12.47 -15.63 -6.65
C ARG A 184 11.79 -16.74 -7.44
N LYS A 185 10.69 -16.42 -8.11
CA LYS A 185 9.86 -17.37 -8.87
C LYS A 185 10.65 -18.02 -10.03
N TRP A 186 11.57 -17.28 -10.62
CA TRP A 186 12.36 -17.67 -11.79
C TRP A 186 13.86 -17.54 -11.48
N VAL A 187 14.37 -18.40 -10.61
CA VAL A 187 15.83 -18.58 -10.51
C VAL A 187 16.22 -19.46 -11.70
N GLN A 188 17.02 -18.94 -12.64
CA GLN A 188 17.70 -19.79 -13.61
C GLN A 188 18.54 -20.78 -12.81
N GLN A 189 18.18 -22.06 -12.87
CA GLN A 189 19.12 -23.09 -12.41
C GLN A 189 20.36 -22.97 -13.32
N PRO A 190 21.56 -22.89 -12.75
CA PRO A 190 22.76 -22.97 -13.58
C PRO A 190 22.70 -24.29 -14.36
N ALA A 191 22.92 -24.19 -15.68
CA ALA A 191 22.98 -25.32 -16.59
C ALA A 191 24.11 -26.29 -16.21
#